data_26abb2c82e9fc859ffa5b3629c0fb56b
#
_entry.id   26abb2c82e9fc859ffa5b3629c0fb56b
#
_cell.length_a   1.000
_cell.length_b   1.000
_cell.length_c   1.000
_cell.angle_alpha   90.00
_cell.angle_beta   90.00
_cell.angle_gamma   90.00
#
_symmetry.space_group_name_H-M   'P 1'
#
loop_
_entity.id
_entity.type
_entity.pdbx_description
1 polymer ?
#
loop_
_entity_poly.entity_id
_entity_poly.type
_entity_poly.pdbx_seq_one_letter_code
_entity_poly.pdbx_strand_id
1 'polypeptide(L)'
;KIKVINMGPSAEGHPFLVTIISSEENINNLDKLQKINKMLTDPRGIEESLIAPLIEEGKAVVCQSMSLHASEVGGTQMTPELTHDLLTRTDSETQRILDNVIFVMVPCLNPDGQVMITDWYRETVGTDYEGLSMPWLYHKYSGHDNNRDGDYHNLVESKYMAQTIFVDWLPQAYIDHHHMGSTGARFFVPPYCDPIRPYADPLVWREISWYGAHIAYKLEEQGFKGILNAAQFAGWGHFGWHWITPFHNIAGMLTESAGVNYATPIYIQPEQLR
;
A
#
# COMPACT_ATOMS: atom_id res chain seq x y z
N LYS A 1 9.31 16.15 -9.99
CA LYS A 1 8.04 15.48 -9.62
C LYS A 1 8.25 14.23 -8.74
N ILE A 2 9.49 13.76 -8.58
CA ILE A 2 9.80 12.56 -7.79
C ILE A 2 11.02 12.76 -6.91
N LYS A 3 10.99 12.21 -5.68
CA LYS A 3 12.13 12.06 -4.77
C LYS A 3 12.19 10.60 -4.34
N VAL A 4 13.36 9.99 -4.42
CA VAL A 4 13.62 8.62 -3.95
C VAL A 4 14.47 8.68 -2.70
N ILE A 5 14.04 7.99 -1.66
CA ILE A 5 14.73 7.90 -0.37
C ILE A 5 15.12 6.44 -0.16
N ASN A 6 16.39 6.20 0.12
CA ASN A 6 16.86 4.90 0.59
C ASN A 6 16.88 4.93 2.13
N MET A 7 15.97 4.16 2.75
CA MET A 7 15.86 4.09 4.21
C MET A 7 16.99 3.29 4.87
N GLY A 8 17.66 2.46 4.09
CA GLY A 8 18.74 1.59 4.54
C GLY A 8 18.65 0.19 3.95
N PRO A 9 19.54 -0.70 4.39
CA PRO A 9 19.54 -2.10 3.95
C PRO A 9 18.44 -2.92 4.64
N SER A 10 17.83 -3.84 3.90
CA SER A 10 17.03 -4.93 4.45
C SER A 10 17.91 -5.89 5.29
N ALA A 11 17.32 -6.92 5.85
CA ALA A 11 18.04 -7.92 6.63
C ALA A 11 19.16 -8.62 5.81
N GLU A 12 18.96 -8.87 4.51
CA GLU A 12 19.95 -9.47 3.61
C GLU A 12 20.75 -8.40 2.80
N GLY A 13 20.58 -7.11 3.09
CA GLY A 13 21.39 -6.01 2.53
C GLY A 13 20.81 -5.34 1.28
N HIS A 14 19.60 -5.67 0.86
CA HIS A 14 18.94 -5.01 -0.28
C HIS A 14 18.40 -3.63 0.12
N PRO A 15 18.36 -2.64 -0.78
CA PRO A 15 17.88 -1.30 -0.44
C PRO A 15 16.37 -1.29 -0.16
N PHE A 16 15.97 -0.70 0.95
CA PHE A 16 14.56 -0.38 1.23
C PHE A 16 14.27 1.03 0.73
N LEU A 17 13.41 1.15 -0.27
CA LEU A 17 13.14 2.40 -0.96
C LEU A 17 11.77 2.96 -0.61
N VAL A 18 11.72 4.28 -0.46
CA VAL A 18 10.48 5.07 -0.40
C VAL A 18 10.52 6.09 -1.52
N THR A 19 9.49 6.16 -2.33
CA THR A 19 9.35 7.17 -3.39
C THR A 19 8.27 8.16 -3.03
N ILE A 20 8.51 9.43 -3.30
CA ILE A 20 7.56 10.51 -3.10
C ILE A 20 7.30 11.16 -4.44
N ILE A 21 6.04 11.18 -4.85
CA ILE A 21 5.60 11.70 -6.14
C ILE A 21 4.56 12.80 -5.88
N SER A 22 4.77 13.95 -6.54
CA SER A 22 3.85 15.09 -6.46
C SER A 22 4.17 16.06 -7.61
N SER A 23 3.53 17.22 -7.66
CA SER A 23 3.93 18.29 -8.59
C SER A 23 5.36 18.76 -8.30
N GLU A 24 5.99 19.38 -9.28
CA GLU A 24 7.35 19.92 -9.12
C GLU A 24 7.40 20.96 -8.00
N GLU A 25 6.36 21.81 -7.91
CA GLU A 25 6.23 22.78 -6.84
C GLU A 25 6.19 22.14 -5.46
N ASN A 26 5.37 21.11 -5.29
CA ASN A 26 5.25 20.37 -4.02
C ASN A 26 6.57 19.67 -3.65
N ILE A 27 7.25 19.07 -4.61
CA ILE A 27 8.57 18.42 -4.37
C ILE A 27 9.62 19.44 -3.95
N ASN A 28 9.63 20.65 -4.53
CA ASN A 28 10.54 21.70 -4.15
C ASN A 28 10.24 22.27 -2.74
N ASN A 29 8.99 22.17 -2.28
CA ASN A 29 8.54 22.62 -0.97
C ASN A 29 8.30 21.48 0.04
N LEU A 30 8.81 20.29 -0.24
CA LEU A 30 8.47 19.05 0.46
C LEU A 30 8.65 19.13 1.98
N ASP A 31 9.77 19.68 2.44
CA ASP A 31 10.08 19.80 3.88
C ASP A 31 9.07 20.71 4.60
N LYS A 32 8.60 21.77 3.94
CA LYS A 32 7.56 22.65 4.47
C LYS A 32 6.23 21.93 4.56
N LEU A 33 5.82 21.25 3.50
CA LEU A 33 4.56 20.50 3.44
C LEU A 33 4.52 19.34 4.44
N GLN A 34 5.64 18.67 4.64
CA GLN A 34 5.77 17.63 5.68
C GLN A 34 5.60 18.21 7.09
N LYS A 35 6.18 19.38 7.36
CA LYS A 35 5.99 20.07 8.66
C LYS A 35 4.53 20.47 8.87
N ILE A 36 3.87 21.01 7.86
CA ILE A 36 2.44 21.36 7.92
C ILE A 36 1.61 20.12 8.24
N ASN A 37 1.85 19.01 7.55
CA ASN A 37 1.14 17.76 7.79
C ASN A 37 1.34 17.28 9.25
N LYS A 38 2.58 17.29 9.75
CA LYS A 38 2.87 16.93 11.14
C LYS A 38 2.17 17.84 12.15
N MET A 39 2.11 19.14 11.91
CA MET A 39 1.37 20.08 12.75
C MET A 39 -0.12 19.76 12.77
N LEU A 40 -0.72 19.50 11.61
CA LEU A 40 -2.16 19.20 11.50
C LEU A 40 -2.51 17.83 12.11
N THR A 41 -1.58 16.89 12.14
CA THR A 41 -1.80 15.57 12.76
C THR A 41 -1.94 15.67 14.29
N ASP A 42 -1.27 16.62 14.93
CA ASP A 42 -1.46 16.95 16.35
C ASP A 42 -1.63 18.45 16.53
N PRO A 43 -2.85 18.97 16.38
CA PRO A 43 -3.12 20.39 16.43
C PRO A 43 -3.14 20.96 17.85
N ARG A 44 -2.91 20.17 18.89
CA ARG A 44 -2.84 20.64 20.26
C ARG A 44 -1.69 21.64 20.43
N GLY A 45 -2.00 22.81 20.92
CA GLY A 45 -1.02 23.89 21.08
C GLY A 45 -0.80 24.75 19.82
N ILE A 46 -1.56 24.52 18.74
CA ILE A 46 -1.63 25.43 17.60
C ILE A 46 -2.74 26.47 17.86
N GLU A 47 -2.43 27.73 17.62
CA GLU A 47 -3.44 28.80 17.63
C GLU A 47 -4.56 28.47 16.63
N GLU A 48 -5.83 28.51 17.07
CA GLU A 48 -6.98 28.13 16.24
C GLU A 48 -7.04 28.92 14.91
N SER A 49 -6.63 30.18 14.94
CA SER A 49 -6.55 31.06 13.76
C SER A 49 -5.56 30.59 12.69
N LEU A 50 -4.59 29.73 13.04
CA LEU A 50 -3.60 29.18 12.11
C LEU A 50 -4.03 27.86 11.46
N ILE A 51 -5.04 27.19 12.01
CA ILE A 51 -5.46 25.85 11.51
C ILE A 51 -5.99 25.95 10.08
N ALA A 52 -6.92 26.86 9.81
CA ALA A 52 -7.49 27.01 8.47
C ALA A 52 -6.44 27.38 7.40
N PRO A 53 -5.53 28.34 7.61
CA PRO A 53 -4.41 28.59 6.70
C PRO A 53 -3.49 27.38 6.47
N LEU A 54 -3.20 26.61 7.52
CA LEU A 54 -2.38 25.39 7.39
C LEU A 54 -3.08 24.31 6.55
N ILE A 55 -4.40 24.16 6.71
CA ILE A 55 -5.19 23.22 5.89
C ILE A 55 -5.19 23.67 4.42
N GLU A 56 -5.35 24.96 4.15
CA GLU A 56 -5.37 25.50 2.78
C GLU A 56 -4.01 25.34 2.08
N GLU A 57 -2.91 25.57 2.81
CA GLU A 57 -1.56 25.40 2.27
C GLU A 57 -1.12 23.93 2.19
N GLY A 58 -1.59 23.11 3.12
CA GLY A 58 -1.24 21.70 3.24
C GLY A 58 -1.68 20.89 2.02
N LYS A 59 -1.11 19.69 1.92
CA LYS A 59 -1.47 18.71 0.88
C LYS A 59 -1.88 17.40 1.55
N ALA A 60 -2.85 16.71 0.95
CA ALA A 60 -3.18 15.37 1.40
C ALA A 60 -1.98 14.43 1.18
N VAL A 61 -1.69 13.59 2.16
CA VAL A 61 -0.66 12.56 2.05
C VAL A 61 -1.34 11.21 1.92
N VAL A 62 -1.04 10.52 0.84
CA VAL A 62 -1.52 9.14 0.59
C VAL A 62 -0.32 8.23 0.50
N CYS A 63 -0.33 7.15 1.27
CA CYS A 63 0.74 6.16 1.25
C CYS A 63 0.24 4.83 0.68
N GLN A 64 1.09 4.16 -0.09
CA GLN A 64 0.83 2.81 -0.59
C GLN A 64 2.07 1.94 -0.41
N SER A 65 1.86 0.67 -0.09
CA SER A 65 2.93 -0.33 -0.06
C SER A 65 2.59 -1.54 -0.93
N MET A 66 3.64 -2.12 -1.52
CA MET A 66 3.56 -3.20 -2.49
C MET A 66 4.37 -4.40 -2.01
N SER A 67 3.90 -5.59 -2.37
CA SER A 67 4.63 -6.88 -2.24
C SER A 67 5.27 -7.08 -0.85
N LEU A 68 4.46 -6.93 0.18
CA LEU A 68 4.82 -7.33 1.53
C LEU A 68 5.01 -8.86 1.55
N HIS A 69 4.09 -9.62 1.00
CA HIS A 69 4.27 -11.04 0.75
C HIS A 69 5.05 -11.25 -0.56
N ALA A 70 6.16 -11.97 -0.48
CA ALA A 70 7.10 -12.12 -1.59
C ALA A 70 6.50 -12.68 -2.88
N SER A 71 5.54 -13.61 -2.75
CA SER A 71 4.87 -14.24 -3.90
C SER A 71 3.82 -13.35 -4.58
N GLU A 72 3.46 -12.23 -3.98
CA GLU A 72 2.46 -11.28 -4.47
C GLU A 72 3.11 -10.18 -5.32
N VAL A 73 3.73 -10.60 -6.41
CA VAL A 73 4.68 -9.79 -7.21
C VAL A 73 4.05 -8.66 -8.01
N GLY A 74 2.75 -8.71 -8.27
CA GLY A 74 2.05 -7.77 -9.16
C GLY A 74 2.15 -6.32 -8.68
N GLY A 75 2.08 -6.08 -7.38
CA GLY A 75 2.23 -4.74 -6.80
C GLY A 75 3.57 -4.11 -7.16
N THR A 76 4.67 -4.79 -6.87
CA THR A 76 6.02 -4.28 -7.21
C THR A 76 6.21 -4.14 -8.72
N GLN A 77 5.71 -5.08 -9.51
CA GLN A 77 5.80 -5.01 -10.99
C GLN A 77 5.02 -3.84 -11.56
N MET A 78 3.91 -3.44 -10.93
CA MET A 78 3.11 -2.29 -11.35
C MET A 78 3.81 -0.94 -11.06
N THR A 79 4.68 -0.86 -10.06
CA THR A 79 5.21 0.43 -9.58
C THR A 79 5.99 1.24 -10.62
N PRO A 80 6.81 0.66 -11.51
CA PRO A 80 7.48 1.42 -12.57
C PRO A 80 6.50 2.06 -13.55
N GLU A 81 5.44 1.33 -13.94
CA GLU A 81 4.41 1.84 -14.85
C GLU A 81 3.60 2.96 -14.20
N LEU A 82 3.12 2.75 -12.97
CA LEU A 82 2.40 3.77 -12.20
C LEU A 82 3.25 5.04 -12.04
N THR A 83 4.53 4.88 -11.70
CA THR A 83 5.47 5.99 -11.57
C THR A 83 5.64 6.73 -12.88
N HIS A 84 5.86 6.00 -13.98
CA HIS A 84 5.98 6.58 -15.31
C HIS A 84 4.73 7.38 -15.68
N ASP A 85 3.55 6.82 -15.48
CA ASP A 85 2.28 7.45 -15.78
C ASP A 85 2.09 8.75 -14.99
N LEU A 86 2.29 8.72 -13.67
CA LEU A 86 2.18 9.92 -12.83
C LEU A 86 3.17 11.02 -13.22
N LEU A 87 4.35 10.67 -13.70
CA LEU A 87 5.38 11.63 -14.08
C LEU A 87 5.15 12.25 -15.47
N THR A 88 4.51 11.51 -16.40
CA THR A 88 4.43 11.86 -17.82
C THR A 88 3.05 12.30 -18.28
N ARG A 89 1.98 11.86 -17.63
CA ARG A 89 0.63 12.27 -17.98
C ARG A 89 0.42 13.77 -17.78
N THR A 90 -0.32 14.37 -18.72
CA THR A 90 -0.61 15.81 -18.75
C THR A 90 -2.09 16.13 -18.71
N ASP A 91 -2.95 15.10 -18.55
CA ASP A 91 -4.38 15.31 -18.38
C ASP A 91 -4.71 16.07 -17.08
N SER A 92 -5.83 16.76 -17.08
CA SER A 92 -6.22 17.64 -15.98
C SER A 92 -6.44 16.92 -14.65
N GLU A 93 -6.88 15.67 -14.67
CA GLU A 93 -7.09 14.88 -13.45
C GLU A 93 -5.75 14.49 -12.82
N THR A 94 -4.80 13.99 -13.59
CA THR A 94 -3.46 13.67 -13.11
C THR A 94 -2.77 14.91 -12.56
N GLN A 95 -2.85 16.05 -13.25
CA GLN A 95 -2.26 17.30 -12.74
C GLN A 95 -2.93 17.73 -11.44
N ARG A 96 -4.26 17.70 -11.35
CA ARG A 96 -5.01 18.02 -10.12
C ARG A 96 -4.61 17.14 -8.95
N ILE A 97 -4.40 15.84 -9.18
CA ILE A 97 -3.92 14.92 -8.15
C ILE A 97 -2.52 15.33 -7.70
N LEU A 98 -1.59 15.51 -8.62
CA LEU A 98 -0.20 15.87 -8.29
C LEU A 98 -0.08 17.23 -7.58
N ASP A 99 -0.95 18.18 -7.89
CA ASP A 99 -0.95 19.51 -7.26
C ASP A 99 -1.49 19.50 -5.82
N ASN A 100 -2.34 18.51 -5.47
CA ASN A 100 -3.03 18.46 -4.19
C ASN A 100 -2.63 17.28 -3.29
N VAL A 101 -1.87 16.32 -3.82
CA VAL A 101 -1.50 15.10 -3.09
C VAL A 101 0.01 14.91 -3.10
N ILE A 102 0.55 14.57 -1.93
CA ILE A 102 1.86 13.96 -1.79
C ILE A 102 1.65 12.45 -1.76
N PHE A 103 2.06 11.78 -2.81
CA PHE A 103 1.95 10.33 -2.92
C PHE A 103 3.25 9.68 -2.45
N VAL A 104 3.18 8.98 -1.34
CA VAL A 104 4.28 8.21 -0.73
C VAL A 104 4.10 6.75 -1.13
N MET A 105 5.05 6.18 -1.81
CA MET A 105 4.97 4.79 -2.26
C MET A 105 6.18 4.00 -1.78
N VAL A 106 5.93 2.85 -1.16
CA VAL A 106 6.93 1.82 -0.86
C VAL A 106 6.84 0.77 -1.98
N PRO A 107 7.70 0.81 -2.99
CA PRO A 107 7.56 -0.02 -4.20
C PRO A 107 7.76 -1.51 -3.93
N CYS A 108 8.44 -1.87 -2.85
CA CYS A 108 8.60 -3.23 -2.38
C CYS A 108 8.86 -3.22 -0.88
N LEU A 109 7.88 -3.66 -0.10
CA LEU A 109 8.01 -3.70 1.37
C LEU A 109 8.88 -4.86 1.84
N ASN A 110 9.06 -5.90 1.02
CA ASN A 110 9.89 -7.06 1.30
C ASN A 110 10.92 -7.29 0.17
N PRO A 111 12.00 -6.48 0.09
CA PRO A 111 12.99 -6.62 -0.98
C PRO A 111 13.73 -7.96 -0.94
N ASP A 112 13.99 -8.52 0.25
CA ASP A 112 14.63 -9.83 0.40
C ASP A 112 13.77 -10.96 -0.16
N GLY A 113 12.49 -10.94 0.19
CA GLY A 113 11.53 -11.90 -0.35
C GLY A 113 11.35 -11.78 -1.85
N GLN A 114 11.41 -10.57 -2.40
CA GLN A 114 11.31 -10.34 -3.85
C GLN A 114 12.50 -10.95 -4.60
N VAL A 115 13.70 -10.83 -4.07
CA VAL A 115 14.90 -11.51 -4.63
C VAL A 115 14.75 -13.01 -4.48
N MET A 116 14.37 -13.48 -3.30
CA MET A 116 14.21 -14.91 -3.00
C MET A 116 13.21 -15.60 -3.94
N ILE A 117 12.04 -14.98 -4.23
CA ILE A 117 11.06 -15.56 -5.15
C ILE A 117 11.56 -15.57 -6.60
N THR A 118 12.30 -14.55 -6.98
CA THR A 118 12.89 -14.45 -8.32
C THR A 118 13.96 -15.53 -8.54
N ASP A 119 14.80 -15.77 -7.56
CA ASP A 119 15.84 -16.79 -7.62
C ASP A 119 15.24 -18.20 -7.59
N TRP A 120 14.26 -18.44 -6.73
CA TRP A 120 13.50 -19.69 -6.72
C TRP A 120 12.87 -20.00 -8.09
N TYR A 121 12.25 -19.02 -8.72
CA TYR A 121 11.68 -19.21 -10.06
C TYR A 121 12.78 -19.53 -11.09
N ARG A 122 13.90 -18.81 -11.08
CA ARG A 122 15.02 -19.05 -12.01
C ARG A 122 15.62 -20.44 -11.86
N GLU A 123 15.69 -20.95 -10.63
CA GLU A 123 16.18 -22.30 -10.35
C GLU A 123 15.21 -23.38 -10.79
N THR A 124 13.91 -23.10 -10.79
CA THR A 124 12.86 -24.11 -11.04
C THR A 124 12.25 -24.04 -12.43
N VAL A 125 12.45 -22.96 -13.18
CA VAL A 125 11.89 -22.81 -14.53
C VAL A 125 12.34 -23.92 -15.47
N GLY A 126 11.40 -24.53 -16.19
CA GLY A 126 11.63 -25.65 -17.09
C GLY A 126 11.81 -27.01 -16.37
N THR A 127 11.59 -27.07 -15.07
CA THR A 127 11.58 -28.32 -14.29
C THR A 127 10.17 -28.68 -13.82
N ASP A 128 10.02 -29.85 -13.21
CA ASP A 128 8.76 -30.28 -12.57
C ASP A 128 8.36 -29.43 -11.37
N TYR A 129 9.25 -28.56 -10.91
CA TYR A 129 9.04 -27.65 -9.77
C TYR A 129 8.66 -26.23 -10.19
N GLU A 130 8.56 -25.95 -11.48
CA GLU A 130 8.17 -24.62 -11.96
C GLU A 130 6.80 -24.23 -11.43
N GLY A 131 6.72 -23.04 -10.82
CA GLY A 131 5.50 -22.50 -10.25
C GLY A 131 5.08 -23.09 -8.90
N LEU A 132 5.84 -24.01 -8.33
CA LEU A 132 5.61 -24.48 -6.96
C LEU A 132 6.04 -23.43 -5.93
N SER A 133 5.36 -23.44 -4.79
CA SER A 133 5.66 -22.55 -3.68
C SER A 133 7.10 -22.74 -3.19
N MET A 134 7.74 -21.66 -2.79
CA MET A 134 9.02 -21.69 -2.11
C MET A 134 8.94 -22.51 -0.81
N PRO A 135 10.04 -23.14 -0.37
CA PRO A 135 10.09 -23.85 0.90
C PRO A 135 10.16 -22.92 2.13
N TRP A 136 10.25 -21.63 1.93
CA TRP A 136 10.23 -20.59 2.97
C TRP A 136 8.94 -19.81 2.91
N LEU A 137 8.56 -19.15 4.02
CA LEU A 137 7.34 -18.35 4.06
C LEU A 137 7.49 -17.11 3.14
N TYR A 138 8.10 -16.04 3.61
CA TYR A 138 8.30 -14.80 2.84
C TYR A 138 9.73 -14.26 2.96
N HIS A 139 10.53 -14.87 3.83
CA HIS A 139 11.94 -14.59 4.10
C HIS A 139 12.55 -15.79 4.85
N LYS A 140 13.88 -15.83 4.96
CA LYS A 140 14.62 -16.96 5.56
C LYS A 140 14.90 -16.77 7.06
N TYR A 141 14.82 -15.56 7.57
CA TYR A 141 15.30 -15.16 8.89
C TYR A 141 14.21 -14.99 9.95
N SER A 142 12.94 -15.09 9.60
CA SER A 142 11.83 -15.00 10.54
C SER A 142 10.83 -16.13 10.31
N GLY A 143 10.32 -16.69 11.39
CA GLY A 143 9.33 -17.76 11.38
C GLY A 143 7.88 -17.28 11.38
N HIS A 144 7.63 -15.96 11.39
CA HIS A 144 6.28 -15.39 11.32
C HIS A 144 6.04 -14.67 10.01
N ASP A 145 4.77 -14.56 9.64
CA ASP A 145 4.31 -13.75 8.53
C ASP A 145 4.68 -12.27 8.77
N ASN A 146 5.32 -11.62 7.81
CA ASN A 146 5.72 -10.22 7.92
C ASN A 146 4.51 -9.25 7.98
N ASN A 147 3.32 -9.69 7.55
CA ASN A 147 2.06 -8.98 7.82
C ASN A 147 1.49 -9.29 9.22
N ARG A 148 2.32 -9.79 10.12
CA ARG A 148 2.05 -9.93 11.57
C ARG A 148 3.10 -9.22 12.39
N ASP A 149 3.80 -8.26 11.77
CA ASP A 149 4.88 -7.47 12.39
C ASP A 149 4.58 -5.96 12.42
N GLY A 150 3.37 -5.56 12.02
CA GLY A 150 2.98 -4.15 11.95
C GLY A 150 2.85 -3.44 13.30
N ASP A 151 2.73 -4.18 14.40
CA ASP A 151 2.68 -3.66 15.77
C ASP A 151 3.96 -3.96 16.58
N TYR A 152 4.69 -5.03 16.23
CA TYR A 152 5.93 -5.41 16.93
C TYR A 152 7.19 -4.76 16.36
N HIS A 153 7.23 -4.53 15.05
CA HIS A 153 8.37 -3.96 14.32
C HIS A 153 9.68 -4.70 14.61
N ASN A 154 9.65 -6.04 14.61
CA ASN A 154 10.86 -6.84 14.80
C ASN A 154 11.77 -6.83 13.58
N LEU A 155 11.15 -6.89 12.38
CA LEU A 155 11.86 -6.84 11.11
C LEU A 155 12.38 -5.42 10.83
N VAL A 156 13.54 -5.34 10.18
CA VAL A 156 14.12 -4.03 9.82
C VAL A 156 13.23 -3.30 8.82
N GLU A 157 12.62 -4.01 7.89
CA GLU A 157 11.66 -3.49 6.91
C GLU A 157 10.43 -2.90 7.59
N SER A 158 9.93 -3.56 8.63
CA SER A 158 8.81 -3.05 9.45
C SER A 158 9.19 -1.76 10.19
N LYS A 159 10.43 -1.65 10.67
CA LYS A 159 10.93 -0.41 11.28
C LYS A 159 10.98 0.74 10.29
N TYR A 160 11.43 0.50 9.06
CA TYR A 160 11.44 1.51 8.00
C TYR A 160 10.02 1.91 7.60
N MET A 161 9.12 0.95 7.51
CA MET A 161 7.71 1.24 7.21
C MET A 161 7.06 2.05 8.34
N ALA A 162 7.25 1.65 9.60
CA ALA A 162 6.74 2.39 10.77
C ALA A 162 7.30 3.82 10.82
N GLN A 163 8.61 3.99 10.58
CA GLN A 163 9.24 5.30 10.47
C GLN A 163 8.56 6.13 9.37
N THR A 164 8.30 5.53 8.22
CA THR A 164 7.67 6.22 7.08
C THR A 164 6.25 6.69 7.41
N ILE A 165 5.38 5.81 7.93
CA ILE A 165 3.95 6.13 8.08
C ILE A 165 3.58 6.75 9.42
N PHE A 166 4.29 6.43 10.53
CA PHE A 166 3.92 6.93 11.85
C PHE A 166 4.80 8.08 12.35
N VAL A 167 5.92 8.36 11.68
CA VAL A 167 6.85 9.41 12.11
C VAL A 167 7.09 10.45 11.03
N ASP A 168 7.38 10.02 9.81
CA ASP A 168 7.79 10.95 8.77
C ASP A 168 6.61 11.57 8.03
N TRP A 169 5.61 10.77 7.64
CA TRP A 169 4.56 11.23 6.73
C TRP A 169 3.16 11.30 7.32
N LEU A 170 2.80 10.48 8.30
CA LEU A 170 1.47 10.48 8.94
C LEU A 170 0.33 10.67 7.90
N PRO A 171 0.17 9.72 6.95
CA PRO A 171 -0.74 9.89 5.83
C PRO A 171 -2.20 9.90 6.29
N GLN A 172 -3.08 10.59 5.55
CA GLN A 172 -4.52 10.51 5.77
C GLN A 172 -5.10 9.17 5.31
N ALA A 173 -4.51 8.58 4.27
CA ALA A 173 -4.90 7.27 3.77
C ALA A 173 -3.68 6.40 3.49
N TYR A 174 -3.84 5.11 3.78
CA TYR A 174 -2.83 4.09 3.50
C TYR A 174 -3.47 2.89 2.79
N ILE A 175 -2.79 2.35 1.79
CA ILE A 175 -3.22 1.14 1.08
C ILE A 175 -2.12 0.10 1.12
N ASP A 176 -2.47 -1.08 1.60
CA ASP A 176 -1.64 -2.29 1.59
C ASP A 176 -2.11 -3.19 0.45
N HIS A 177 -1.29 -3.33 -0.59
CA HIS A 177 -1.65 -4.08 -1.78
C HIS A 177 -1.19 -5.53 -1.70
N HIS A 178 -2.16 -6.43 -1.75
CA HIS A 178 -1.97 -7.87 -1.66
C HIS A 178 -2.55 -8.63 -2.87
N HIS A 179 -2.37 -9.96 -2.86
CA HIS A 179 -3.00 -10.87 -3.81
C HIS A 179 -3.84 -11.93 -3.09
N MET A 180 -5.08 -12.07 -3.51
CA MET A 180 -5.97 -13.17 -3.12
C MET A 180 -5.88 -14.34 -4.12
N GLY A 181 -6.67 -15.39 -3.90
CA GLY A 181 -6.77 -16.55 -4.79
C GLY A 181 -7.09 -16.20 -6.24
N SER A 182 -6.70 -17.08 -7.16
CA SER A 182 -6.79 -16.87 -8.62
C SER A 182 -8.20 -16.90 -9.19
N THR A 183 -9.15 -17.53 -8.49
CA THR A 183 -10.53 -17.76 -8.97
C THR A 183 -11.54 -16.90 -8.22
N GLY A 184 -12.70 -16.67 -8.82
CA GLY A 184 -13.77 -15.86 -8.24
C GLY A 184 -13.59 -14.36 -8.48
N ALA A 185 -13.64 -13.55 -7.40
CA ALA A 185 -13.46 -12.10 -7.51
C ALA A 185 -12.10 -11.73 -8.11
N ARG A 186 -12.05 -10.60 -8.79
CA ARG A 186 -10.83 -10.13 -9.46
C ARG A 186 -10.08 -9.09 -8.64
N PHE A 187 -10.79 -8.34 -7.81
CA PHE A 187 -10.19 -7.32 -6.97
C PHE A 187 -11.06 -7.07 -5.74
N PHE A 188 -10.45 -7.08 -4.56
CA PHE A 188 -11.11 -6.70 -3.31
C PHE A 188 -10.73 -5.26 -2.94
N VAL A 189 -11.72 -4.51 -2.49
CA VAL A 189 -11.58 -3.19 -1.87
C VAL A 189 -12.49 -3.09 -0.64
N PRO A 190 -12.20 -2.23 0.34
CA PRO A 190 -13.15 -1.94 1.43
C PRO A 190 -14.51 -1.48 0.89
N PRO A 191 -15.59 -1.54 1.71
CA PRO A 191 -15.57 -1.83 3.15
C PRO A 191 -15.29 -3.30 3.47
N TYR A 192 -14.76 -3.51 4.67
CA TYR A 192 -14.57 -4.84 5.25
C TYR A 192 -15.90 -5.45 5.69
N CYS A 193 -15.94 -6.79 5.81
CA CYS A 193 -17.03 -7.45 6.52
C CYS A 193 -16.79 -7.42 8.03
N ASP A 194 -17.85 -7.68 8.79
CA ASP A 194 -17.76 -7.86 10.23
C ASP A 194 -16.90 -9.10 10.61
N PRO A 195 -16.21 -9.06 11.74
CA PRO A 195 -16.17 -7.96 12.71
C PRO A 195 -15.18 -6.86 12.32
N ILE A 196 -15.47 -5.62 12.74
CA ILE A 196 -14.54 -4.50 12.69
C ILE A 196 -14.06 -4.14 14.10
N ARG A 197 -12.90 -3.48 14.20
CA ARG A 197 -12.35 -3.02 15.49
C ARG A 197 -13.15 -1.82 16.03
N PRO A 198 -13.75 -1.91 17.22
CA PRO A 198 -14.55 -0.83 17.78
C PRO A 198 -13.71 0.32 18.37
N TYR A 199 -12.40 0.15 18.53
CA TYR A 199 -11.53 1.11 19.23
C TYR A 199 -10.89 2.16 18.32
N ALA A 200 -10.92 1.96 16.99
CA ALA A 200 -10.57 3.01 16.05
C ALA A 200 -11.74 3.99 15.91
N ASP A 201 -11.44 5.26 15.64
CA ASP A 201 -12.46 6.28 15.49
C ASP A 201 -13.50 5.88 14.42
N PRO A 202 -14.81 6.01 14.69
CA PRO A 202 -15.84 5.68 13.73
C PRO A 202 -15.73 6.41 12.39
N LEU A 203 -15.20 7.63 12.36
CA LEU A 203 -15.01 8.38 11.13
C LEU A 203 -13.94 7.75 10.24
N VAL A 204 -12.87 7.20 10.80
CA VAL A 204 -11.84 6.46 10.06
C VAL A 204 -12.46 5.26 9.33
N TRP A 205 -13.36 4.51 9.98
CA TRP A 205 -14.09 3.42 9.31
C TRP A 205 -15.01 3.91 8.19
N ARG A 206 -15.60 5.10 8.33
CA ARG A 206 -16.40 5.70 7.25
C ARG A 206 -15.53 6.13 6.08
N GLU A 207 -14.37 6.71 6.35
CA GLU A 207 -13.39 7.07 5.32
C GLU A 207 -12.89 5.85 4.55
N ILE A 208 -12.51 4.77 5.25
CA ILE A 208 -12.12 3.49 4.62
C ILE A 208 -13.21 2.99 3.68
N SER A 209 -14.47 3.02 4.14
CA SER A 209 -15.61 2.59 3.33
C SER A 209 -15.83 3.51 2.12
N TRP A 210 -15.63 4.79 2.28
CA TRP A 210 -15.78 5.80 1.25
C TRP A 210 -14.74 5.66 0.14
N TYR A 211 -13.47 5.53 0.52
CA TYR A 211 -12.39 5.29 -0.43
C TYR A 211 -12.59 3.98 -1.20
N GLY A 212 -12.92 2.90 -0.50
CA GLY A 212 -13.17 1.62 -1.14
C GLY A 212 -14.35 1.65 -2.13
N ALA A 213 -15.46 2.29 -1.76
CA ALA A 213 -16.60 2.48 -2.64
C ALA A 213 -16.23 3.33 -3.88
N HIS A 214 -15.41 4.37 -3.70
CA HIS A 214 -14.96 5.21 -4.82
C HIS A 214 -14.02 4.44 -5.76
N ILE A 215 -13.10 3.64 -5.23
CA ILE A 215 -12.23 2.78 -6.04
C ILE A 215 -13.06 1.79 -6.86
N ALA A 216 -14.02 1.10 -6.22
CA ALA A 216 -14.92 0.17 -6.91
C ALA A 216 -15.70 0.87 -8.03
N TYR A 217 -16.31 2.02 -7.72
CA TYR A 217 -17.05 2.81 -8.70
C TYR A 217 -16.20 3.19 -9.91
N LYS A 218 -14.97 3.69 -9.68
CA LYS A 218 -14.07 4.10 -10.76
C LYS A 218 -13.59 2.94 -11.64
N LEU A 219 -13.36 1.80 -11.06
CA LEU A 219 -13.00 0.59 -11.80
C LEU A 219 -14.18 0.10 -12.66
N GLU A 220 -15.38 0.03 -12.09
CA GLU A 220 -16.58 -0.40 -12.81
C GLU A 220 -17.01 0.60 -13.88
N GLU A 221 -16.85 1.91 -13.65
CA GLU A 221 -17.06 2.97 -14.65
C GLU A 221 -16.16 2.77 -15.88
N GLN A 222 -14.95 2.23 -15.70
CA GLN A 222 -14.02 1.88 -16.76
C GLN A 222 -14.30 0.50 -17.39
N GLY A 223 -15.32 -0.22 -16.94
CA GLY A 223 -15.74 -1.51 -17.48
C GLY A 223 -15.06 -2.73 -16.84
N PHE A 224 -14.24 -2.54 -15.81
CA PHE A 224 -13.71 -3.66 -15.03
C PHE A 224 -14.83 -4.37 -14.26
N LYS A 225 -14.69 -5.69 -14.08
CA LYS A 225 -15.69 -6.53 -13.42
C LYS A 225 -15.04 -7.38 -12.34
N GLY A 226 -15.86 -7.88 -11.42
CA GLY A 226 -15.42 -8.78 -10.37
C GLY A 226 -14.81 -8.05 -9.16
N ILE A 227 -15.26 -6.83 -8.90
CA ILE A 227 -14.88 -6.09 -7.71
C ILE A 227 -15.67 -6.63 -6.53
N LEU A 228 -14.97 -7.02 -5.46
CA LEU A 228 -15.52 -7.57 -4.23
C LEU A 228 -15.36 -6.56 -3.10
N ASN A 229 -16.41 -6.39 -2.30
CA ASN A 229 -16.35 -5.65 -1.04
C ASN A 229 -17.30 -6.26 0.00
N ALA A 230 -17.22 -5.82 1.24
CA ALA A 230 -18.04 -6.28 2.38
C ALA A 230 -18.11 -7.81 2.51
N ALA A 231 -17.05 -8.51 2.11
CA ALA A 231 -16.98 -9.96 2.13
C ALA A 231 -15.52 -10.42 2.26
N GLN A 232 -15.28 -11.61 2.77
CA GLN A 232 -14.01 -12.33 2.82
C GLN A 232 -12.97 -11.72 3.78
N PHE A 233 -12.76 -10.41 3.76
CA PHE A 233 -11.77 -9.72 4.60
C PHE A 233 -12.43 -8.88 5.67
N ALA A 234 -12.06 -9.11 6.95
CA ALA A 234 -12.61 -8.41 8.10
C ALA A 234 -11.71 -7.28 8.57
N GLY A 235 -12.33 -6.24 9.15
CA GLY A 235 -11.60 -5.14 9.79
C GLY A 235 -11.11 -5.45 11.21
N TRP A 236 -11.01 -6.74 11.55
CA TRP A 236 -10.62 -7.21 12.88
C TRP A 236 -9.19 -7.75 12.89
N GLY A 237 -8.30 -7.01 13.46
CA GLY A 237 -6.90 -7.38 13.63
C GLY A 237 -6.10 -6.22 14.21
N HIS A 238 -4.82 -6.43 14.49
CA HIS A 238 -3.90 -5.39 14.97
C HIS A 238 -2.44 -5.66 14.53
N PHE A 239 -2.20 -6.74 13.84
CA PHE A 239 -0.84 -7.17 13.48
C PHE A 239 -0.40 -6.67 12.11
N GLY A 240 -1.33 -6.56 11.15
CA GLY A 240 -1.05 -6.14 9.79
C GLY A 240 -1.17 -4.62 9.61
N TRP A 241 -0.55 -4.11 8.58
CA TRP A 241 -0.45 -2.67 8.35
C TRP A 241 -1.79 -1.97 8.16
N HIS A 242 -2.72 -2.58 7.41
CA HIS A 242 -4.08 -2.04 7.24
C HIS A 242 -4.95 -2.13 8.52
N TRP A 243 -4.56 -2.97 9.49
CA TRP A 243 -5.27 -3.09 10.78
C TRP A 243 -4.73 -2.15 11.86
N ILE A 244 -3.40 -1.86 11.84
CA ILE A 244 -2.78 -0.99 12.84
C ILE A 244 -2.99 0.49 12.51
N THR A 245 -3.02 0.85 11.25
CA THR A 245 -3.14 2.25 10.79
C THR A 245 -4.43 2.94 11.25
N PRO A 246 -5.62 2.33 11.33
CA PRO A 246 -6.82 2.97 11.89
C PRO A 246 -6.70 3.43 13.33
N PHE A 247 -5.84 2.79 14.15
CA PHE A 247 -5.57 3.24 15.52
C PHE A 247 -4.74 4.53 15.59
N HIS A 248 -4.16 4.93 14.48
CA HIS A 248 -3.40 6.16 14.31
C HIS A 248 -4.17 7.23 13.50
N ASN A 249 -5.51 7.09 13.40
CA ASN A 249 -6.37 7.95 12.60
C ASN A 249 -5.99 8.00 11.09
N ILE A 250 -5.45 6.90 10.58
CA ILE A 250 -5.13 6.74 9.16
C ILE A 250 -6.17 5.80 8.55
N ALA A 251 -6.80 6.20 7.44
CA ALA A 251 -7.71 5.34 6.71
C ALA A 251 -6.94 4.18 6.05
N GLY A 252 -6.69 3.13 6.83
CA GLY A 252 -5.92 1.96 6.43
C GLY A 252 -6.76 0.97 5.63
N MET A 253 -6.36 0.74 4.40
CA MET A 253 -7.07 -0.11 3.45
C MET A 253 -6.21 -1.30 3.02
N LEU A 254 -6.86 -2.45 2.88
CA LEU A 254 -6.36 -3.60 2.17
C LEU A 254 -6.96 -3.60 0.76
N THR A 255 -6.17 -3.88 -0.23
CA THR A 255 -6.66 -4.32 -1.54
C THR A 255 -6.06 -5.66 -1.87
N GLU A 256 -6.85 -6.50 -2.57
CA GLU A 256 -6.44 -7.85 -2.94
C GLU A 256 -6.72 -8.09 -4.42
N SER A 257 -5.67 -8.15 -5.22
CA SER A 257 -5.79 -8.52 -6.61
C SER A 257 -5.91 -10.04 -6.75
N ALA A 258 -6.69 -10.52 -7.71
CA ALA A 258 -6.70 -11.95 -8.01
C ALA A 258 -5.30 -12.39 -8.45
N GLY A 259 -4.69 -13.25 -7.64
CA GLY A 259 -3.35 -13.76 -7.86
C GLY A 259 -3.27 -14.72 -9.03
N VAL A 260 -2.08 -14.82 -9.59
CA VAL A 260 -1.66 -15.91 -10.47
C VAL A 260 -0.33 -16.42 -9.92
N ASN A 261 0.11 -17.58 -10.33
CA ASN A 261 1.48 -17.99 -10.02
C ASN A 261 2.45 -16.93 -10.58
N TYR A 262 3.48 -16.59 -9.82
CA TYR A 262 4.35 -15.43 -10.07
C TYR A 262 4.93 -15.32 -11.49
N ALA A 263 4.96 -16.40 -12.27
CA ALA A 263 5.36 -16.38 -13.68
C ALA A 263 4.70 -17.47 -14.54
N THR A 264 3.98 -18.41 -13.94
CA THR A 264 3.34 -19.52 -14.66
C THR A 264 1.98 -19.11 -15.20
N PRO A 265 1.69 -19.32 -16.49
CA PRO A 265 0.37 -19.03 -17.04
C PRO A 265 -0.72 -19.87 -16.36
N ILE A 266 -1.83 -19.22 -16.03
CA ILE A 266 -3.03 -19.87 -15.50
C ILE A 266 -4.17 -19.68 -16.47
N TYR A 267 -4.86 -20.78 -16.80
CA TYR A 267 -6.14 -20.69 -17.49
C TYR A 267 -7.29 -20.75 -16.48
N ILE A 268 -8.09 -19.71 -16.43
CA ILE A 268 -9.26 -19.61 -15.56
C ILE A 268 -10.50 -19.79 -16.41
N GLN A 269 -11.30 -20.81 -16.12
CA GLN A 269 -12.56 -21.06 -16.81
C GLN A 269 -13.53 -19.88 -16.54
N PRO A 270 -14.35 -19.47 -17.54
CA PRO A 270 -15.29 -18.36 -17.35
C PRO A 270 -16.21 -18.54 -16.15
N GLU A 271 -16.61 -19.76 -15.81
CA GLU A 271 -17.48 -20.09 -14.68
C GLU A 271 -16.80 -19.89 -13.31
N GLN A 272 -15.47 -19.79 -13.26
CA GLN A 272 -14.68 -19.51 -12.06
C GLN A 272 -14.50 -18.00 -11.81
N LEU A 273 -14.92 -17.17 -12.75
CA LEU A 273 -14.90 -15.72 -12.63
C LEU A 273 -16.21 -15.21 -12.04
N ARG A 274 -16.16 -14.19 -11.24
CA ARG A 274 -17.33 -13.47 -10.71
C ARG A 274 -17.55 -12.18 -11.45
#